data_2aa075c498973a0066c96edb4762f7e8
#
_entry.id   2aa075c498973a0066c96edb4762f7e8
#
_cell.length_a   1.000
_cell.length_b   1.000
_cell.length_c   1.000
_cell.angle_alpha   90.00
_cell.angle_beta   90.00
_cell.angle_gamma   90.00
#
_symmetry.space_group_name_H-M   'P 1'
#
loop_
_entity.id
_entity.type
_entity.pdbx_description
1 polymer ?
#
loop_
_entity_poly.entity_id
_entity_poly.type
_entity_poly.pdbx_seq_one_letter_code
_entity_poly.pdbx_strand_id
1 'polypeptide(L)'
;MLLYVIRHGDPDYAKDSLTPLGWRQAEAVGKRLAQAGIDRVFSSPLGRAKDTAKPLCELLHKELTVLDWLSEHDAWKDISCDNGKGGKNFVFNVHGSQEFKTDDLLYISPEEYDKTEKAFGMSVEKAWQRVGQGSDKL
;
A
#
# COMPACT_ATOMS: atom_id res chain seq x y z
N MET A 1 -20.23 3.34 -7.69
CA MET A 1 -18.90 2.78 -8.01
C MET A 1 -18.48 1.91 -6.84
N LEU A 2 -17.95 0.70 -7.10
CA LEU A 2 -17.39 -0.18 -6.07
C LEU A 2 -15.89 -0.31 -6.34
N LEU A 3 -15.07 -0.04 -5.33
CA LEU A 3 -13.61 -0.09 -5.39
C LEU A 3 -13.10 -1.25 -4.53
N TYR A 4 -12.32 -2.15 -5.13
CA TYR A 4 -11.58 -3.19 -4.42
C TYR A 4 -10.12 -2.80 -4.31
N VAL A 5 -9.62 -2.64 -3.08
CA VAL A 5 -8.19 -2.40 -2.80
C VAL A 5 -7.56 -3.71 -2.39
N ILE A 6 -6.59 -4.17 -3.18
CA ILE A 6 -5.94 -5.47 -2.99
C ILE A 6 -4.46 -5.26 -2.71
N ARG A 7 -3.97 -5.81 -1.61
CA ARG A 7 -2.55 -5.89 -1.32
C ARG A 7 -1.89 -6.96 -2.18
N HIS A 8 -0.62 -6.74 -2.58
CA HIS A 8 0.16 -7.74 -3.31
C HIS A 8 0.24 -9.08 -2.55
N GLY A 9 0.36 -10.19 -3.27
CA GLY A 9 0.64 -11.50 -2.72
C GLY A 9 2.01 -11.56 -2.02
N ASP A 10 2.33 -12.71 -1.44
CA ASP A 10 3.62 -12.92 -0.74
C ASP A 10 4.80 -12.55 -1.64
N PRO A 11 5.63 -11.55 -1.27
CA PRO A 11 6.59 -10.93 -2.18
C PRO A 11 7.96 -11.59 -2.13
N ASP A 12 8.60 -11.72 -3.30
CA ASP A 12 10.05 -11.83 -3.46
C ASP A 12 10.62 -10.44 -3.72
N TYR A 13 11.02 -9.75 -2.66
CA TYR A 13 11.53 -8.38 -2.76
C TYR A 13 12.83 -8.28 -3.58
N ALA A 14 13.65 -9.34 -3.63
CA ALA A 14 14.91 -9.32 -4.39
C ALA A 14 14.67 -9.27 -5.90
N LYS A 15 13.56 -9.85 -6.35
CA LYS A 15 13.17 -9.88 -7.77
C LYS A 15 12.07 -8.89 -8.12
N ASP A 16 11.54 -8.17 -7.14
CA ASP A 16 10.30 -7.38 -7.25
C ASP A 16 9.16 -8.17 -7.93
N SER A 17 8.93 -9.39 -7.45
CA SER A 17 7.93 -10.32 -7.96
C SER A 17 7.24 -11.04 -6.81
N LEU A 18 6.56 -12.15 -7.08
CA LEU A 18 5.89 -12.99 -6.11
C LEU A 18 6.67 -14.27 -5.86
N THR A 19 6.62 -14.76 -4.60
CA THR A 19 7.04 -16.13 -4.27
C THR A 19 6.06 -17.15 -4.88
N PRO A 20 6.39 -18.46 -4.88
CA PRO A 20 5.43 -19.49 -5.27
C PRO A 20 4.12 -19.45 -4.48
N LEU A 21 4.16 -19.02 -3.20
CA LEU A 21 2.97 -18.79 -2.40
C LEU A 21 2.20 -17.57 -2.90
N GLY A 22 2.90 -16.47 -3.17
CA GLY A 22 2.31 -15.24 -3.70
C GLY A 22 1.56 -15.45 -5.01
N TRP A 23 2.11 -16.25 -5.91
CA TRP A 23 1.43 -16.62 -7.17
C TRP A 23 0.13 -17.38 -6.92
N ARG A 24 0.10 -18.34 -6.00
CA ARG A 24 -1.14 -19.04 -5.63
C ARG A 24 -2.17 -18.10 -5.00
N GLN A 25 -1.71 -17.13 -4.19
CA GLN A 25 -2.59 -16.10 -3.62
C GLN A 25 -3.17 -15.21 -4.72
N ALA A 26 -2.36 -14.77 -5.67
CA ALA A 26 -2.80 -13.94 -6.81
C ALA A 26 -3.84 -14.68 -7.68
N GLU A 27 -3.63 -15.95 -7.98
CA GLU A 27 -4.60 -16.79 -8.68
C GLU A 27 -5.93 -16.92 -7.91
N ALA A 28 -5.86 -17.16 -6.61
CA ALA A 28 -7.05 -17.32 -5.77
C ALA A 28 -7.86 -16.01 -5.72
N VAL A 29 -7.21 -14.87 -5.54
CA VAL A 29 -7.84 -13.56 -5.56
C VAL A 29 -8.40 -13.26 -6.95
N GLY A 30 -7.66 -13.54 -8.01
CA GLY A 30 -8.11 -13.38 -9.38
C GLY A 30 -9.41 -14.13 -9.67
N LYS A 31 -9.46 -15.41 -9.32
CA LYS A 31 -10.68 -16.25 -9.47
C LYS A 31 -11.87 -15.70 -8.67
N ARG A 32 -11.63 -15.23 -7.46
CA ARG A 32 -12.70 -14.64 -6.63
C ARG A 32 -13.23 -13.34 -7.22
N LEU A 33 -12.35 -12.43 -7.63
CA LEU A 33 -12.73 -11.13 -8.16
C LEU A 33 -13.31 -11.22 -9.58
N ALA A 34 -12.94 -12.21 -10.37
CA ALA A 34 -13.52 -12.42 -11.69
C ALA A 34 -15.04 -12.60 -11.63
N GLN A 35 -15.59 -13.08 -10.51
CA GLN A 35 -17.03 -13.24 -10.29
C GLN A 35 -17.73 -11.93 -9.88
N ALA A 36 -16.97 -10.89 -9.52
CA ALA A 36 -17.50 -9.64 -9.00
C ALA A 36 -17.83 -8.58 -10.09
N GLY A 37 -17.61 -8.91 -11.37
CA GLY A 37 -17.91 -8.00 -12.49
C GLY A 37 -16.98 -6.78 -12.50
N ILE A 38 -15.68 -7.02 -12.43
CA ILE A 38 -14.66 -5.96 -12.44
C ILE A 38 -14.59 -5.29 -13.81
N ASP A 39 -14.76 -3.99 -13.89
CA ASP A 39 -14.70 -3.21 -15.11
C ASP A 39 -13.27 -2.84 -15.52
N ARG A 40 -12.45 -2.41 -14.54
CA ARG A 40 -11.10 -1.91 -14.76
C ARG A 40 -10.16 -2.44 -13.70
N VAL A 41 -8.91 -2.71 -14.09
CA VAL A 41 -7.85 -3.18 -13.18
C VAL A 41 -6.70 -2.19 -13.23
N PHE A 42 -6.27 -1.75 -12.05
CA PHE A 42 -5.16 -0.83 -11.88
C PHE A 42 -4.09 -1.46 -11.00
N SER A 43 -2.84 -1.06 -11.20
CA SER A 43 -1.71 -1.48 -10.37
C SER A 43 -0.69 -0.35 -10.20
N SER A 44 0.10 -0.43 -9.15
CA SER A 44 1.34 0.33 -9.05
C SER A 44 2.37 -0.21 -10.06
N PRO A 45 3.45 0.54 -10.35
CA PRO A 45 4.51 0.10 -11.26
C PRO A 45 5.36 -1.05 -10.72
N LEU A 46 5.24 -1.40 -9.43
CA LEU A 46 6.03 -2.45 -8.79
C LEU A 46 5.70 -3.84 -9.36
N GLY A 47 6.74 -4.64 -9.62
CA GLY A 47 6.58 -5.97 -10.24
C GLY A 47 5.64 -6.87 -9.45
N ARG A 48 5.81 -6.98 -8.13
CA ARG A 48 4.94 -7.77 -7.26
C ARG A 48 3.46 -7.39 -7.31
N ALA A 49 3.17 -6.09 -7.51
CA ALA A 49 1.79 -5.63 -7.63
C ALA A 49 1.19 -5.98 -8.99
N LYS A 50 1.96 -5.79 -10.07
CA LYS A 50 1.58 -6.21 -11.44
C LYS A 50 1.35 -7.72 -11.52
N ASP A 51 2.25 -8.51 -10.91
CA ASP A 51 2.16 -9.96 -10.87
C ASP A 51 0.92 -10.43 -10.09
N THR A 52 0.53 -9.69 -9.04
CA THR A 52 -0.71 -9.97 -8.31
C THR A 52 -1.96 -9.72 -9.15
N ALA A 53 -1.96 -8.67 -9.98
CA ALA A 53 -3.09 -8.33 -10.85
C ALA A 53 -3.20 -9.22 -12.08
N LYS A 54 -2.09 -9.79 -12.55
CA LYS A 54 -1.98 -10.53 -13.80
C LYS A 54 -3.00 -11.66 -13.95
N PRO A 55 -3.19 -12.59 -12.98
CA PRO A 55 -4.18 -13.66 -13.12
C PRO A 55 -5.61 -13.14 -13.29
N LEU A 56 -5.98 -12.04 -12.62
CA LEU A 56 -7.30 -11.43 -12.81
C LEU A 56 -7.46 -10.85 -14.22
N CYS A 57 -6.45 -10.13 -14.72
CA CYS A 57 -6.46 -9.56 -16.05
C CYS A 57 -6.60 -10.65 -17.14
N GLU A 58 -5.87 -11.76 -16.99
CA GLU A 58 -5.94 -12.90 -17.88
C GLU A 58 -7.32 -13.55 -17.88
N LEU A 59 -7.91 -13.78 -16.70
CA LEU A 59 -9.25 -14.37 -16.56
C LEU A 59 -10.36 -13.50 -17.18
N LEU A 60 -10.23 -12.18 -17.08
CA LEU A 60 -11.23 -11.23 -17.57
C LEU A 60 -10.93 -10.72 -19.00
N HIS A 61 -9.81 -11.11 -19.59
CA HIS A 61 -9.31 -10.57 -20.85
C HIS A 61 -9.26 -9.02 -20.85
N LYS A 62 -8.77 -8.45 -19.73
CA LYS A 62 -8.65 -7.00 -19.53
C LYS A 62 -7.19 -6.57 -19.47
N GLU A 63 -6.94 -5.36 -19.97
CA GLU A 63 -5.62 -4.74 -19.83
C GLU A 63 -5.41 -4.20 -18.41
N LEU A 64 -4.17 -4.30 -17.94
CA LEU A 64 -3.73 -3.69 -16.69
C LEU A 64 -3.33 -2.25 -16.92
N THR A 65 -3.98 -1.31 -16.25
CA THR A 65 -3.57 0.10 -16.24
C THR A 65 -2.58 0.34 -15.10
N VAL A 66 -1.35 0.71 -15.42
CA VAL A 66 -0.33 1.04 -14.42
C VAL A 66 -0.40 2.52 -14.09
N LEU A 67 -0.45 2.84 -12.79
CA LEU A 67 -0.52 4.20 -12.27
C LEU A 67 0.67 4.44 -11.34
N ASP A 68 1.58 5.35 -11.72
CA ASP A 68 2.83 5.58 -11.01
C ASP A 68 2.61 6.10 -9.58
N TRP A 69 1.57 6.91 -9.37
CA TRP A 69 1.23 7.45 -8.06
C TRP A 69 0.70 6.41 -7.05
N LEU A 70 0.40 5.18 -7.48
CA LEU A 70 0.11 4.05 -6.58
C LEU A 70 1.40 3.43 -6.01
N SER A 71 2.57 3.96 -6.34
CA SER A 71 3.84 3.40 -5.89
C SER A 71 4.07 3.64 -4.40
N GLU A 72 4.32 2.57 -3.65
CA GLU A 72 4.77 2.66 -2.26
C GLU A 72 6.12 3.38 -2.11
N HIS A 73 6.92 3.52 -3.18
CA HIS A 73 8.21 4.18 -3.14
C HIS A 73 8.09 5.66 -2.77
N ASP A 74 7.03 6.32 -3.22
CA ASP A 74 6.79 7.71 -2.86
C ASP A 74 6.31 7.83 -1.42
N ALA A 75 5.41 6.93 -0.99
CA ALA A 75 5.03 6.82 0.41
C ALA A 75 6.25 6.49 1.29
N TRP A 76 7.15 5.59 0.86
CA TRP A 76 8.37 5.26 1.61
C TRP A 76 9.26 6.47 1.86
N LYS A 77 9.47 7.34 0.87
CA LYS A 77 10.27 8.55 1.03
C LYS A 77 9.69 9.52 2.06
N ASP A 78 8.36 9.63 2.06
CA ASP A 78 7.64 10.59 2.87
C ASP A 78 7.36 10.10 4.30
N ILE A 79 7.18 8.79 4.50
CA ILE A 79 6.75 8.21 5.77
C ILE A 79 7.72 7.17 6.33
N SER A 80 8.98 7.18 5.92
CA SER A 80 10.04 6.40 6.55
C SER A 80 10.91 7.26 7.46
N CYS A 81 11.33 6.69 8.58
CA CYS A 81 12.27 7.31 9.51
C CYS A 81 13.42 6.37 9.87
N ASP A 82 14.45 6.91 10.51
CA ASP A 82 15.55 6.12 11.06
C ASP A 82 15.00 5.12 12.10
N ASN A 83 15.37 3.86 12.00
CA ASN A 83 14.95 2.81 12.93
C ASN A 83 15.85 2.66 14.17
N GLY A 84 16.83 3.54 14.34
CA GLY A 84 17.81 3.49 15.45
C GLY A 84 18.81 2.33 15.35
N LYS A 85 18.80 1.55 14.25
CA LYS A 85 19.67 0.38 14.02
C LYS A 85 20.51 0.52 12.75
N GLY A 86 20.70 1.76 12.28
CA GLY A 86 21.48 2.08 11.08
C GLY A 86 20.76 1.89 9.77
N GLY A 87 19.42 1.88 9.77
CA GLY A 87 18.57 1.78 8.59
C GLY A 87 17.29 2.59 8.73
N LYS A 88 16.42 2.51 7.73
CA LYS A 88 15.10 3.14 7.74
C LYS A 88 13.98 2.10 7.84
N ASN A 89 12.85 2.50 8.41
CA ASN A 89 11.61 1.74 8.39
C ASN A 89 10.43 2.71 8.36
N PHE A 90 9.24 2.21 8.04
CA PHE A 90 8.04 3.03 8.15
C PHE A 90 7.86 3.56 9.58
N VAL A 91 7.45 4.81 9.71
CA VAL A 91 7.24 5.48 10.99
C VAL A 91 6.38 4.65 11.94
N PHE A 92 5.28 4.08 11.45
CA PHE A 92 4.39 3.25 12.24
C PHE A 92 5.00 1.91 12.68
N ASN A 93 6.04 1.40 12.01
CA ASN A 93 6.78 0.22 12.44
C ASN A 93 7.85 0.54 13.49
N VAL A 94 8.35 1.78 13.52
CA VAL A 94 9.37 2.22 14.47
C VAL A 94 8.74 2.71 15.76
N HIS A 95 7.64 3.44 15.66
CA HIS A 95 7.03 4.15 16.78
C HIS A 95 5.66 3.59 17.19
N GLY A 96 5.04 2.70 16.42
CA GLY A 96 3.62 2.50 16.57
C GLY A 96 3.07 1.10 16.69
N SER A 97 3.84 0.05 16.54
CA SER A 97 3.24 -1.30 16.57
C SER A 97 2.82 -1.78 17.98
N GLN A 98 3.23 -1.11 19.03
CA GLN A 98 2.80 -1.40 20.42
C GLN A 98 1.82 -0.38 20.99
N GLU A 99 1.69 0.80 20.39
CA GLU A 99 0.87 1.90 20.91
C GLU A 99 -0.41 2.16 20.11
N PHE A 100 -0.50 1.71 18.85
CA PHE A 100 -1.74 1.81 18.07
C PHE A 100 -2.61 0.57 18.24
N LYS A 101 -3.41 0.54 19.30
CA LYS A 101 -4.58 -0.33 19.33
C LYS A 101 -5.61 0.24 18.38
N THR A 102 -6.24 -0.62 17.59
CA THR A 102 -7.22 -0.27 16.53
C THR A 102 -8.37 0.60 17.01
N ASP A 103 -8.66 0.60 18.31
CA ASP A 103 -9.72 1.40 18.92
C ASP A 103 -9.29 2.84 19.23
N ASP A 104 -7.98 3.13 19.22
CA ASP A 104 -7.42 4.45 19.54
C ASP A 104 -7.10 5.31 18.30
N LEU A 105 -7.32 4.79 17.09
CA LEU A 105 -7.06 5.50 15.82
C LEU A 105 -7.86 6.80 15.64
N LEU A 106 -8.85 7.04 16.49
CA LEU A 106 -9.67 8.25 16.49
C LEU A 106 -9.23 9.30 17.55
N TYR A 107 -8.23 9.00 18.37
CA TYR A 107 -7.79 9.90 19.42
C TYR A 107 -6.27 9.89 19.56
N ILE A 108 -5.59 10.66 18.75
CA ILE A 108 -4.16 10.93 18.91
C ILE A 108 -4.03 12.04 19.94
N SER A 109 -3.35 11.79 21.07
CA SER A 109 -3.08 12.84 22.06
C SER A 109 -2.17 13.93 21.46
N PRO A 110 -2.20 15.18 21.97
CA PRO A 110 -1.31 16.24 21.48
C PRO A 110 0.18 15.85 21.53
N GLU A 111 0.58 15.04 22.50
CA GLU A 111 1.96 14.57 22.64
C GLU A 111 2.34 13.53 21.59
N GLU A 112 1.40 12.66 21.21
CA GLU A 112 1.56 11.69 20.12
C GLU A 112 1.54 12.38 18.78
N TYR A 113 0.74 13.44 18.62
CA TYR A 113 0.70 14.28 17.43
C TYR A 113 2.07 14.95 17.20
N ASP A 114 2.67 15.54 18.23
CA ASP A 114 4.01 16.14 18.17
C ASP A 114 5.10 15.12 17.83
N LYS A 115 5.03 13.92 18.38
CA LYS A 115 5.95 12.82 18.04
C LYS A 115 5.81 12.41 16.58
N THR A 116 4.58 12.33 16.11
CA THR A 116 4.26 11.97 14.72
C THR A 116 4.77 13.05 13.76
N GLU A 117 4.55 14.32 14.03
CA GLU A 117 5.09 15.43 13.23
C GLU A 117 6.62 15.40 13.15
N LYS A 118 7.29 15.18 14.26
CA LYS A 118 8.76 15.05 14.29
C LYS A 118 9.26 13.86 13.49
N ALA A 119 8.55 12.74 13.55
CA ALA A 119 8.90 11.53 12.83
C ALA A 119 8.68 11.66 11.31
N PHE A 120 7.60 12.31 10.89
CA PHE A 120 7.30 12.55 9.47
C PHE A 120 8.11 13.70 8.86
N GLY A 121 8.69 14.60 9.66
CA GLY A 121 9.29 15.84 9.15
C GLY A 121 8.28 16.76 8.43
N MET A 122 6.98 16.50 8.62
CA MET A 122 5.88 17.31 8.06
C MET A 122 4.65 17.16 8.95
N SER A 123 3.73 18.14 8.89
CA SER A 123 2.48 18.07 9.64
C SER A 123 1.61 16.89 9.18
N VAL A 124 0.84 16.33 10.12
CA VAL A 124 -0.11 15.24 9.83
C VAL A 124 -1.14 15.68 8.79
N GLU A 125 -1.61 16.93 8.84
CA GLU A 125 -2.50 17.48 7.82
C GLU A 125 -1.88 17.45 6.42
N LYS A 126 -0.60 17.81 6.31
CA LYS A 126 0.11 17.78 5.03
C LYS A 126 0.29 16.36 4.49
N ALA A 127 0.53 15.40 5.39
CA ALA A 127 0.57 13.99 5.04
C ALA A 127 -0.79 13.50 4.54
N TRP A 128 -1.89 13.84 5.23
CA TRP A 128 -3.25 13.53 4.80
C TRP A 128 -3.65 14.18 3.48
N GLN A 129 -3.26 15.43 3.26
CA GLN A 129 -3.51 16.13 1.99
C GLN A 129 -2.82 15.41 0.81
N ARG A 130 -1.61 14.87 1.01
CA ARG A 130 -0.92 14.08 -0.01
C ARG A 130 -1.63 12.77 -0.34
N VAL A 131 -2.16 12.09 0.68
CA VAL A 131 -2.98 10.88 0.48
C VAL A 131 -4.27 11.24 -0.27
N GLY A 132 -4.93 12.35 0.10
CA GLY A 132 -6.14 12.84 -0.56
C GLY A 132 -5.93 13.20 -2.02
N GLN A 133 -4.83 13.87 -2.36
CA GLN A 133 -4.49 14.22 -3.75
C GLN A 133 -4.31 13.01 -4.66
N GLY A 134 -3.97 11.84 -4.12
CA GLY A 134 -3.95 10.57 -4.85
C GLY A 134 -5.36 10.06 -5.17
N SER A 135 -6.31 10.18 -4.24
CA SER A 135 -7.69 9.70 -4.41
C SER A 135 -8.51 10.52 -5.42
N ASP A 136 -8.19 11.81 -5.58
CA ASP A 136 -8.89 12.70 -6.53
C ASP A 136 -8.53 12.43 -8.00
N LYS A 137 -7.54 11.55 -8.26
CA LYS A 137 -7.10 11.17 -9.60
C LYS A 137 -7.74 9.87 -10.11
N LEU A 138 -8.59 9.23 -9.31
CA LEU A 138 -9.38 8.05 -9.67
C LEU A 138 -10.75 8.45 -10.25
#